data_fee1ad016e63fbb5fe456d1ffeb96eff
#
_entry.id   fee1ad016e63fbb5fe456d1ffeb96eff
#
_cell.length_a   1.000
_cell.length_b   1.000
_cell.length_c   1.000
_cell.angle_alpha   90.00
_cell.angle_beta   90.00
_cell.angle_gamma   90.00
#
_symmetry.space_group_name_H-M   'P 1'
#
loop_
_entity.id
_entity.type
_entity.pdbx_description
1 polymer ?
#
loop_
_entity_poly.entity_id
_entity_poly.type
_entity_poly.pdbx_seq_one_letter_code
_entity_poly.pdbx_strand_id
1 'polypeptide(L)'
;MRTPRPTKSAEQTAYGLLFLVCLGHFLTGGIQSVIPAALPVLRDAHGLTFTQVGLITLVIQVTSSLLQPLVGLTTDKHPTKYMLAIGMCCTLVGLVALSQASVFASMLLAVVFLGFGSAVFHPEATRIAQFASGGRKGLAQSVFQVGGNAGMALGPLATAFVVIPYGQASIAWFGIAAGLATVVMLRVGTLAAARQRRQSRQPLRKTTQRTFSRALAVLFVVLFLLMFSKQVYIACLQNYLTFYLIDTFGMAISASQYMLFGFLAMSAVGTIASGPLTDRFGSRAVILFSILGDAAFTLLIPHVGLQTFVFLALAVS
;
A
#
# COMPACT_ATOMS: atom_id res chain seq x y z
N MET A 1 36.35 2.45 33.22
CA MET A 1 34.99 2.98 33.24
C MET A 1 34.08 2.04 32.43
N ARG A 2 33.19 1.31 33.13
CA ARG A 2 32.22 0.42 32.45
C ARG A 2 31.09 1.27 31.85
N THR A 3 30.92 1.26 30.53
CA THR A 3 29.78 1.88 29.87
C THR A 3 28.50 1.27 30.43
N PRO A 4 27.49 2.05 30.83
CA PRO A 4 26.24 1.52 31.32
C PRO A 4 25.56 0.72 30.20
N ARG A 5 25.22 -0.54 30.47
CA ARG A 5 24.43 -1.38 29.56
C ARG A 5 23.07 -0.70 29.34
N PRO A 6 22.57 -0.62 28.09
CA PRO A 6 21.26 -0.07 27.83
C PRO A 6 20.20 -0.85 28.61
N THR A 7 19.30 -0.13 29.26
CA THR A 7 18.23 -0.72 30.05
C THR A 7 17.34 -1.59 29.13
N LYS A 8 17.08 -2.84 29.55
CA LYS A 8 16.30 -3.87 28.82
C LYS A 8 14.95 -3.36 28.25
N SER A 9 14.38 -2.29 28.81
CA SER A 9 13.07 -1.73 28.39
C SER A 9 13.13 -0.94 27.07
N ALA A 10 14.29 -0.42 26.66
CA ALA A 10 14.46 0.33 25.40
C ALA A 10 14.59 -0.57 24.18
N GLU A 11 15.00 -1.83 24.37
CA GLU A 11 15.23 -2.82 23.31
C GLU A 11 14.03 -3.76 23.08
N GLN A 12 12.95 -3.64 23.86
CA GLN A 12 11.78 -4.49 23.69
C GLN A 12 10.90 -4.02 22.54
N THR A 13 10.54 -4.97 21.66
CA THR A 13 9.55 -4.74 20.60
C THR A 13 8.20 -4.37 21.21
N ALA A 14 7.59 -3.28 20.74
CA ALA A 14 6.26 -2.86 21.18
C ALA A 14 5.20 -3.56 20.33
N TYR A 15 4.93 -4.83 20.59
CA TYR A 15 4.01 -5.65 19.82
C TYR A 15 2.61 -5.04 19.68
N GLY A 16 2.06 -4.44 20.75
CA GLY A 16 0.76 -3.77 20.69
C GLY A 16 0.73 -2.59 19.72
N LEU A 17 1.79 -1.75 19.72
CA LEU A 17 1.89 -0.64 18.78
C LEU A 17 2.09 -1.16 17.34
N LEU A 18 2.90 -2.19 17.17
CA LEU A 18 3.14 -2.81 15.86
C LEU A 18 1.85 -3.45 15.30
N PHE A 19 1.06 -4.10 16.15
CA PHE A 19 -0.24 -4.65 15.77
C PHE A 19 -1.22 -3.56 15.32
N LEU A 20 -1.32 -2.45 16.06
CA LEU A 20 -2.19 -1.32 15.69
C LEU A 20 -1.77 -0.68 14.36
N VAL A 21 -0.46 -0.55 14.12
CA VAL A 21 0.05 -0.03 12.83
C VAL A 21 -0.25 -1.02 11.69
N CYS A 22 -0.09 -2.32 11.93
CA CYS A 22 -0.47 -3.38 10.98
C CYS A 22 -1.96 -3.34 10.66
N LEU A 23 -2.83 -3.22 11.68
CA LEU A 23 -4.28 -3.07 11.51
C LEU A 23 -4.63 -1.80 10.71
N GLY A 24 -3.97 -0.69 11.00
CA GLY A 24 -4.13 0.54 10.22
C GLY A 24 -3.73 0.36 8.77
N HIS A 25 -2.64 -0.34 8.50
CA HIS A 25 -2.21 -0.65 7.12
C HIS A 25 -3.19 -1.59 6.41
N PHE A 26 -3.74 -2.58 7.12
CA PHE A 26 -4.79 -3.45 6.60
C PHE A 26 -6.04 -2.66 6.18
N LEU A 27 -6.55 -1.78 7.05
CA LEU A 27 -7.71 -0.95 6.73
C LEU A 27 -7.43 0.01 5.56
N THR A 28 -6.27 0.67 5.57
CA THR A 28 -5.86 1.60 4.50
C THR A 28 -5.65 0.86 3.18
N GLY A 29 -5.00 -0.31 3.19
CA GLY A 29 -4.78 -1.13 2.02
C GLY A 29 -6.09 -1.60 1.40
N GLY A 30 -7.05 -2.03 2.23
CA GLY A 30 -8.39 -2.40 1.78
C GLY A 30 -9.11 -1.24 1.10
N ILE A 31 -9.12 -0.06 1.72
CA ILE A 31 -9.74 1.14 1.14
C ILE A 31 -9.08 1.52 -0.20
N GLN A 32 -7.74 1.51 -0.24
CA GLN A 32 -7.00 1.89 -1.46
C GLN A 32 -7.25 0.94 -2.63
N SER A 33 -7.43 -0.35 -2.39
CA SER A 33 -7.68 -1.34 -3.44
C SER A 33 -9.13 -1.38 -3.92
N VAL A 34 -10.09 -0.86 -3.13
CA VAL A 34 -11.49 -0.68 -3.60
C VAL A 34 -11.54 0.27 -4.80
N ILE A 35 -10.69 1.32 -4.85
CA ILE A 35 -10.76 2.33 -5.90
C ILE A 35 -10.47 1.72 -7.29
N PRO A 36 -9.32 1.07 -7.55
CA PRO A 36 -9.08 0.43 -8.84
C PRO A 36 -10.10 -0.68 -9.13
N ALA A 37 -10.55 -1.43 -8.13
CA ALA A 37 -11.57 -2.45 -8.29
C ALA A 37 -12.94 -1.87 -8.71
N ALA A 38 -13.28 -0.66 -8.27
CA ALA A 38 -14.53 0.03 -8.61
C ALA A 38 -14.48 0.75 -9.98
N LEU A 39 -13.31 0.90 -10.60
CA LEU A 39 -13.17 1.62 -11.88
C LEU A 39 -14.09 1.10 -13.01
N PRO A 40 -14.31 -0.22 -13.19
CA PRO A 40 -15.27 -0.70 -14.17
C PRO A 40 -16.70 -0.19 -13.92
N VAL A 41 -17.13 -0.21 -12.65
CA VAL A 41 -18.47 0.29 -12.27
C VAL A 41 -18.59 1.80 -12.51
N LEU A 42 -17.56 2.57 -12.16
CA LEU A 42 -17.52 4.01 -12.40
C LEU A 42 -17.49 4.32 -13.91
N ARG A 43 -16.72 3.54 -14.68
CA ARG A 43 -16.67 3.69 -16.14
C ARG A 43 -18.04 3.49 -16.78
N ASP A 44 -18.73 2.43 -16.42
CA ASP A 44 -20.03 2.10 -17.01
C ASP A 44 -21.11 3.10 -16.57
N ALA A 45 -21.10 3.53 -15.30
CA ALA A 45 -22.07 4.50 -14.79
C ALA A 45 -21.95 5.90 -15.39
N HIS A 46 -20.73 6.33 -15.78
CA HIS A 46 -20.46 7.68 -16.27
C HIS A 46 -19.96 7.74 -17.71
N GLY A 47 -19.90 6.62 -18.42
CA GLY A 47 -19.40 6.57 -19.81
C GLY A 47 -17.94 7.00 -19.94
N LEU A 48 -17.09 6.70 -18.93
CA LEU A 48 -15.69 7.14 -18.94
C LEU A 48 -14.88 6.43 -20.01
N THR A 49 -14.01 7.16 -20.68
CA THR A 49 -13.00 6.59 -21.57
C THR A 49 -11.88 5.91 -20.76
N PHE A 50 -11.12 5.00 -21.39
CA PHE A 50 -9.94 4.40 -20.77
C PHE A 50 -8.89 5.45 -20.37
N THR A 51 -8.76 6.54 -21.13
CA THR A 51 -7.89 7.67 -20.79
C THR A 51 -8.33 8.33 -19.48
N GLN A 52 -9.63 8.52 -19.27
CA GLN A 52 -10.15 9.10 -18.02
C GLN A 52 -9.96 8.16 -16.83
N VAL A 53 -10.17 6.85 -17.02
CA VAL A 53 -9.85 5.83 -16.00
C VAL A 53 -8.37 5.87 -15.61
N GLY A 54 -7.49 5.94 -16.61
CA GLY A 54 -6.05 6.10 -16.42
C GLY A 54 -5.68 7.39 -15.69
N LEU A 55 -6.35 8.51 -15.99
CA LEU A 55 -6.13 9.79 -15.30
C LEU A 55 -6.56 9.74 -13.82
N ILE A 56 -7.67 9.09 -13.49
CA ILE A 56 -8.06 8.87 -12.07
C ILE A 56 -6.94 8.18 -11.32
N THR A 57 -6.43 7.07 -11.86
CA THR A 57 -5.33 6.32 -11.25
C THR A 57 -4.05 7.16 -11.18
N LEU A 58 -3.71 7.88 -12.25
CA LEU A 58 -2.52 8.73 -12.31
C LEU A 58 -2.58 9.81 -11.23
N VAL A 59 -3.72 10.48 -11.06
CA VAL A 59 -3.88 11.54 -10.04
C VAL A 59 -3.69 10.99 -8.64
N ILE A 60 -4.24 9.82 -8.31
CA ILE A 60 -3.99 9.17 -7.01
C ILE A 60 -2.50 8.93 -6.81
N GLN A 61 -1.83 8.30 -7.78
CA GLN A 61 -0.43 7.91 -7.67
C GLN A 61 0.51 9.12 -7.61
N VAL A 62 0.27 10.13 -8.45
CA VAL A 62 1.06 11.38 -8.45
C VAL A 62 0.88 12.12 -7.13
N THR A 63 -0.36 12.31 -6.68
CA THR A 63 -0.65 13.00 -5.41
C THR A 63 0.00 12.26 -4.24
N SER A 64 -0.19 10.95 -4.18
CA SER A 64 0.42 10.11 -3.15
C SER A 64 1.95 10.23 -3.18
N SER A 65 2.59 9.99 -4.34
CA SER A 65 4.04 9.89 -4.44
C SER A 65 4.77 11.22 -4.27
N LEU A 66 4.25 12.32 -4.85
CA LEU A 66 4.90 13.63 -4.76
C LEU A 66 4.79 14.25 -3.36
N LEU A 67 3.71 13.96 -2.64
CA LEU A 67 3.52 14.50 -1.29
C LEU A 67 4.23 13.68 -0.20
N GLN A 68 4.56 12.40 -0.43
CA GLN A 68 5.26 11.58 0.56
C GLN A 68 6.59 12.20 1.05
N PRO A 69 7.51 12.67 0.19
CA PRO A 69 8.74 13.32 0.63
C PRO A 69 8.48 14.59 1.44
N LEU A 70 7.49 15.40 1.03
CA LEU A 70 7.14 16.63 1.74
C LEU A 70 6.56 16.33 3.13
N VAL A 71 5.69 15.34 3.21
CA VAL A 71 5.15 14.86 4.50
C VAL A 71 6.27 14.30 5.36
N GLY A 72 7.15 13.46 4.81
CA GLY A 72 8.29 12.91 5.54
C GLY A 72 9.18 14.01 6.14
N LEU A 73 9.56 15.01 5.33
CA LEU A 73 10.37 16.14 5.78
C LEU A 73 9.68 16.99 6.88
N THR A 74 8.37 17.18 6.77
CA THR A 74 7.60 17.94 7.77
C THR A 74 7.43 17.17 9.07
N THR A 75 7.15 15.87 9.00
CA THR A 75 6.99 15.02 10.19
C THR A 75 8.31 14.74 10.91
N ASP A 76 9.43 14.71 10.20
CA ASP A 76 10.75 14.59 10.80
C ASP A 76 11.13 15.85 11.60
N LYS A 77 10.77 17.05 11.11
CA LYS A 77 11.02 18.32 11.79
C LYS A 77 10.01 18.61 12.89
N HIS A 78 8.75 18.31 12.65
CA HIS A 78 7.62 18.61 13.54
C HIS A 78 6.74 17.39 13.74
N PRO A 79 7.21 16.37 14.51
CA PRO A 79 6.46 15.15 14.73
C PRO A 79 5.17 15.45 15.53
N THR A 80 4.01 15.21 14.91
CA THR A 80 2.71 15.40 15.53
C THR A 80 2.00 14.06 15.73
N LYS A 81 1.34 13.90 16.86
CA LYS A 81 0.55 12.69 17.16
C LYS A 81 -0.72 12.56 16.31
N TYR A 82 -1.10 13.60 15.58
CA TYR A 82 -2.34 13.67 14.81
C TYR A 82 -2.14 13.39 13.31
N MET A 83 -0.91 13.33 12.82
CA MET A 83 -0.61 13.29 11.38
C MET A 83 -1.29 12.11 10.69
N LEU A 84 -1.15 10.90 11.25
CA LEU A 84 -1.82 9.71 10.71
C LEU A 84 -3.35 9.83 10.66
N ALA A 85 -3.95 10.40 11.70
CA ALA A 85 -5.39 10.60 11.76
C ALA A 85 -5.86 11.62 10.73
N ILE A 86 -5.12 12.71 10.52
CA ILE A 86 -5.40 13.70 9.47
C ILE A 86 -5.39 13.03 8.10
N GLY A 87 -4.39 12.18 7.81
CA GLY A 87 -4.35 11.39 6.58
C GLY A 87 -5.61 10.53 6.39
N MET A 88 -6.05 9.84 7.45
CA MET A 88 -7.26 9.01 7.39
C MET A 88 -8.53 9.84 7.23
N CYS A 89 -8.63 11.02 7.86
CA CYS A 89 -9.74 11.96 7.63
C CYS A 89 -9.78 12.43 6.17
N CYS A 90 -8.64 12.72 5.56
CA CYS A 90 -8.59 13.06 4.13
C CYS A 90 -9.06 11.89 3.26
N THR A 91 -8.67 10.65 3.59
CA THR A 91 -9.17 9.45 2.92
C THR A 91 -10.69 9.32 3.06
N LEU A 92 -11.24 9.54 4.26
CA LEU A 92 -12.68 9.54 4.50
C LEU A 92 -13.40 10.57 3.62
N VAL A 93 -12.92 11.82 3.60
CA VAL A 93 -13.47 12.90 2.76
C VAL A 93 -13.42 12.50 1.28
N GLY A 94 -12.30 11.94 0.82
CA GLY A 94 -12.14 11.46 -0.55
C GLY A 94 -13.13 10.35 -0.92
N LEU A 95 -13.39 9.38 -0.04
CA LEU A 95 -14.38 8.32 -0.25
C LEU A 95 -15.80 8.87 -0.38
N VAL A 96 -16.20 9.75 0.55
CA VAL A 96 -17.52 10.38 0.53
C VAL A 96 -17.68 11.26 -0.71
N ALA A 97 -16.68 12.04 -1.06
CA ALA A 97 -16.69 12.86 -2.27
C ALA A 97 -16.79 12.00 -3.53
N LEU A 98 -16.05 10.89 -3.62
CA LEU A 98 -16.09 9.99 -4.76
C LEU A 98 -17.44 9.28 -4.90
N SER A 99 -18.07 8.91 -3.78
CA SER A 99 -19.38 8.26 -3.79
C SER A 99 -20.50 9.15 -4.35
N GLN A 100 -20.33 10.46 -4.31
CA GLN A 100 -21.31 11.46 -4.77
C GLN A 100 -20.86 12.18 -6.04
N ALA A 101 -19.70 11.84 -6.59
CA ALA A 101 -19.15 12.51 -7.75
C ALA A 101 -20.00 12.20 -9.01
N SER A 102 -20.58 13.23 -9.61
CA SER A 102 -21.43 13.13 -10.80
C SER A 102 -20.72 13.51 -12.09
N VAL A 103 -19.61 14.24 -11.99
CA VAL A 103 -18.81 14.67 -13.15
C VAL A 103 -17.34 14.26 -12.97
N PHE A 104 -16.63 14.09 -14.08
CA PHE A 104 -15.23 13.64 -14.08
C PHE A 104 -14.31 14.52 -13.21
N ALA A 105 -14.51 15.86 -13.25
CA ALA A 105 -13.71 16.80 -12.44
C ALA A 105 -13.89 16.58 -10.93
N SER A 106 -15.12 16.28 -10.47
CA SER A 106 -15.37 15.98 -9.06
C SER A 106 -14.75 14.64 -8.63
N MET A 107 -14.70 13.65 -9.54
CA MET A 107 -13.97 12.39 -9.29
C MET A 107 -12.47 12.66 -9.11
N LEU A 108 -11.87 13.48 -9.99
CA LEU A 108 -10.46 13.85 -9.87
C LEU A 108 -10.16 14.56 -8.55
N LEU A 109 -11.02 15.49 -8.13
CA LEU A 109 -10.88 16.15 -6.83
C LEU A 109 -10.97 15.16 -5.67
N ALA A 110 -11.93 14.26 -5.70
CA ALA A 110 -12.11 13.24 -4.67
C ALA A 110 -10.86 12.35 -4.52
N VAL A 111 -10.28 11.92 -5.64
CA VAL A 111 -9.10 11.06 -5.61
C VAL A 111 -7.81 11.79 -5.21
N VAL A 112 -7.74 13.12 -5.34
CA VAL A 112 -6.67 13.94 -4.74
C VAL A 112 -6.68 13.79 -3.21
N PHE A 113 -7.84 13.85 -2.55
CA PHE A 113 -7.94 13.62 -1.11
C PHE A 113 -7.52 12.20 -0.72
N LEU A 114 -7.85 11.20 -1.52
CA LEU A 114 -7.41 9.81 -1.30
C LEU A 114 -5.88 9.69 -1.43
N GLY A 115 -5.29 10.30 -2.46
CA GLY A 115 -3.85 10.36 -2.66
C GLY A 115 -3.13 11.08 -1.52
N PHE A 116 -3.68 12.19 -1.02
CA PHE A 116 -3.12 12.91 0.13
C PHE A 116 -3.15 12.03 1.40
N GLY A 117 -4.26 11.35 1.67
CA GLY A 117 -4.35 10.41 2.79
C GLY A 117 -3.27 9.32 2.74
N SER A 118 -3.06 8.75 1.56
CA SER A 118 -2.00 7.77 1.30
C SER A 118 -0.59 8.36 1.50
N ALA A 119 -0.36 9.58 1.00
CA ALA A 119 0.92 10.29 1.12
C ALA A 119 1.33 10.52 2.58
N VAL A 120 0.36 10.76 3.45
CA VAL A 120 0.59 10.95 4.89
C VAL A 120 0.80 9.61 5.59
N PHE A 121 -0.02 8.61 5.24
CA PHE A 121 -0.04 7.33 5.95
C PHE A 121 1.29 6.56 5.82
N HIS A 122 1.76 6.34 4.59
CA HIS A 122 2.87 5.42 4.34
C HIS A 122 4.20 5.80 5.02
N PRO A 123 4.72 7.03 4.92
CA PRO A 123 5.99 7.39 5.56
C PRO A 123 5.86 7.38 7.08
N GLU A 124 4.78 7.91 7.62
CA GLU A 124 4.60 8.03 9.05
C GLU A 124 4.34 6.69 9.73
N ALA A 125 3.48 5.83 9.14
CA ALA A 125 3.22 4.49 9.66
C ALA A 125 4.48 3.60 9.61
N THR A 126 5.26 3.66 8.52
CA THR A 126 6.55 2.96 8.40
C THR A 126 7.54 3.44 9.45
N ARG A 127 7.64 4.75 9.68
CA ARG A 127 8.49 5.33 10.73
C ARG A 127 8.11 4.80 12.11
N ILE A 128 6.81 4.76 12.43
CA ILE A 128 6.32 4.25 13.72
C ILE A 128 6.54 2.74 13.84
N ALA A 129 6.33 1.96 12.78
CA ALA A 129 6.60 0.53 12.77
C ALA A 129 8.08 0.23 13.07
N GLN A 130 8.99 0.94 12.42
CA GLN A 130 10.43 0.83 12.68
C GLN A 130 10.79 1.27 14.10
N PHE A 131 10.17 2.32 14.62
CA PHE A 131 10.34 2.78 15.98
C PHE A 131 9.83 1.76 17.02
N ALA A 132 8.73 1.07 16.71
CA ALA A 132 8.16 0.02 17.55
C ALA A 132 8.98 -1.30 17.53
N SER A 133 9.91 -1.45 16.61
CA SER A 133 10.63 -2.71 16.32
C SER A 133 11.52 -3.22 17.44
N GLY A 134 11.99 -2.33 18.35
CA GLY A 134 12.96 -2.70 19.37
C GLY A 134 14.26 -3.28 18.81
N GLY A 135 14.71 -2.79 17.65
CA GLY A 135 15.89 -3.28 16.91
C GLY A 135 15.60 -4.36 15.86
N ARG A 136 14.42 -5.00 15.89
CA ARG A 136 13.99 -6.03 14.91
C ARG A 136 13.29 -5.40 13.71
N LYS A 137 14.00 -4.53 12.96
CA LYS A 137 13.41 -3.73 11.87
C LYS A 137 12.79 -4.58 10.75
N GLY A 138 13.42 -5.71 10.40
CA GLY A 138 12.91 -6.64 9.40
C GLY A 138 11.55 -7.23 9.80
N LEU A 139 11.42 -7.74 11.03
CA LEU A 139 10.15 -8.25 11.55
C LEU A 139 9.05 -7.19 11.54
N ALA A 140 9.37 -5.97 12.00
CA ALA A 140 8.39 -4.88 12.02
C ALA A 140 7.92 -4.51 10.62
N GLN A 141 8.83 -4.47 9.64
CA GLN A 141 8.49 -4.20 8.24
C GLN A 141 7.66 -5.32 7.64
N SER A 142 7.99 -6.59 7.90
CA SER A 142 7.21 -7.73 7.40
C SER A 142 5.79 -7.73 7.95
N VAL A 143 5.62 -7.54 9.26
CA VAL A 143 4.29 -7.47 9.89
C VAL A 143 3.48 -6.31 9.30
N PHE A 144 4.10 -5.15 9.11
CA PHE A 144 3.47 -3.99 8.49
C PHE A 144 3.01 -4.28 7.05
N GLN A 145 3.86 -4.88 6.22
CA GLN A 145 3.54 -5.22 4.83
C GLN A 145 2.46 -6.29 4.71
N VAL A 146 2.50 -7.32 5.56
CA VAL A 146 1.44 -8.36 5.59
C VAL A 146 0.07 -7.73 5.84
N GLY A 147 -0.02 -6.76 6.77
CA GLY A 147 -1.26 -6.02 6.98
C GLY A 147 -1.74 -5.33 5.71
N GLY A 148 -0.89 -4.55 5.05
CA GLY A 148 -1.23 -3.85 3.82
C GLY A 148 -1.66 -4.78 2.69
N ASN A 149 -0.87 -5.81 2.41
CA ASN A 149 -1.16 -6.77 1.33
C ASN A 149 -2.46 -7.56 1.57
N ALA A 150 -2.70 -7.99 2.82
CA ALA A 150 -3.94 -8.65 3.18
C ALA A 150 -5.16 -7.73 3.01
N GLY A 151 -5.02 -6.44 3.39
CA GLY A 151 -6.06 -5.44 3.16
C GLY A 151 -6.31 -5.24 1.67
N MET A 152 -5.25 -5.05 0.88
CA MET A 152 -5.34 -4.86 -0.57
C MET A 152 -6.04 -6.04 -1.26
N ALA A 153 -5.77 -7.27 -0.86
CA ALA A 153 -6.43 -8.45 -1.41
C ALA A 153 -7.95 -8.42 -1.18
N LEU A 154 -8.44 -7.91 -0.04
CA LEU A 154 -9.87 -7.87 0.26
C LEU A 154 -10.65 -6.79 -0.49
N GLY A 155 -10.01 -5.77 -1.05
CA GLY A 155 -10.69 -4.68 -1.75
C GLY A 155 -11.56 -5.12 -2.93
N PRO A 156 -11.07 -5.97 -3.86
CA PRO A 156 -11.89 -6.51 -4.93
C PRO A 156 -13.10 -7.31 -4.44
N LEU A 157 -12.96 -8.12 -3.38
CA LEU A 157 -14.09 -8.81 -2.78
C LEU A 157 -15.10 -7.83 -2.21
N ALA A 158 -14.64 -6.81 -1.47
CA ALA A 158 -15.51 -5.78 -0.93
C ALA A 158 -16.22 -5.01 -2.07
N THR A 159 -15.54 -4.77 -3.19
CA THR A 159 -16.15 -4.18 -4.38
C THR A 159 -17.21 -5.11 -4.98
N ALA A 160 -16.93 -6.40 -5.10
CA ALA A 160 -17.86 -7.39 -5.64
C ALA A 160 -19.16 -7.50 -4.83
N PHE A 161 -19.07 -7.44 -3.49
CA PHE A 161 -20.22 -7.58 -2.60
C PHE A 161 -20.92 -6.26 -2.28
N VAL A 162 -20.25 -5.12 -2.42
CA VAL A 162 -20.79 -3.82 -2.02
C VAL A 162 -20.97 -2.89 -3.21
N VAL A 163 -19.91 -2.62 -3.99
CA VAL A 163 -20.00 -1.58 -5.05
C VAL A 163 -20.78 -2.08 -6.26
N ILE A 164 -20.60 -3.34 -6.66
CA ILE A 164 -21.31 -3.89 -7.83
C ILE A 164 -22.83 -3.93 -7.60
N PRO A 165 -23.36 -4.47 -6.50
CA PRO A 165 -24.81 -4.53 -6.30
C PRO A 165 -25.45 -3.20 -5.93
N TYR A 166 -24.74 -2.31 -5.22
CA TYR A 166 -25.32 -1.05 -4.70
C TYR A 166 -24.82 0.20 -5.42
N GLY A 167 -23.94 0.04 -6.43
CA GLY A 167 -23.44 1.14 -7.26
C GLY A 167 -22.46 2.07 -6.55
N GLN A 168 -22.11 3.16 -7.23
CA GLN A 168 -21.10 4.13 -6.78
C GLN A 168 -21.36 4.70 -5.40
N ALA A 169 -22.63 5.01 -5.05
CA ALA A 169 -22.98 5.61 -3.76
C ALA A 169 -22.51 4.76 -2.56
N SER A 170 -22.44 3.43 -2.74
CA SER A 170 -21.99 2.50 -1.70
C SER A 170 -20.50 2.62 -1.36
N ILE A 171 -19.70 3.31 -2.18
CA ILE A 171 -18.30 3.64 -1.85
C ILE A 171 -18.24 4.42 -0.53
N ALA A 172 -19.26 5.21 -0.18
CA ALA A 172 -19.35 5.89 1.12
C ALA A 172 -19.32 4.93 2.31
N TRP A 173 -19.78 3.68 2.17
CA TRP A 173 -19.79 2.71 3.27
C TRP A 173 -18.38 2.33 3.73
N PHE A 174 -17.39 2.40 2.84
CA PHE A 174 -15.98 2.26 3.23
C PHE A 174 -15.49 3.42 4.10
N GLY A 175 -16.26 4.50 4.19
CA GLY A 175 -16.07 5.56 5.19
C GLY A 175 -16.13 5.05 6.63
N ILE A 176 -16.87 3.97 6.91
CA ILE A 176 -16.88 3.31 8.23
C ILE A 176 -15.50 2.75 8.54
N ALA A 177 -14.89 2.05 7.57
CA ALA A 177 -13.53 1.53 7.71
C ALA A 177 -12.49 2.67 7.84
N ALA A 178 -12.65 3.77 7.09
CA ALA A 178 -11.80 4.96 7.20
C ALA A 178 -11.97 5.66 8.55
N GLY A 179 -13.18 5.74 9.08
CA GLY A 179 -13.47 6.25 10.44
C GLY A 179 -12.80 5.39 11.52
N LEU A 180 -12.94 4.06 11.41
CA LEU A 180 -12.24 3.11 12.31
C LEU A 180 -10.73 3.28 12.20
N ALA A 181 -10.19 3.36 10.98
CA ALA A 181 -8.76 3.62 10.76
C ALA A 181 -8.32 4.94 11.39
N THR A 182 -9.14 6.00 11.34
CA THR A 182 -8.86 7.28 12.00
C THR A 182 -8.70 7.10 13.52
N VAL A 183 -9.64 6.39 14.16
CA VAL A 183 -9.58 6.12 15.61
C VAL A 183 -8.34 5.30 15.97
N VAL A 184 -8.04 4.25 15.19
CA VAL A 184 -6.85 3.42 15.39
C VAL A 184 -5.58 4.27 15.23
N MET A 185 -5.52 5.13 14.21
CA MET A 185 -4.36 5.99 13.94
C MET A 185 -4.18 7.10 14.99
N LEU A 186 -5.24 7.61 15.58
CA LEU A 186 -5.15 8.49 16.76
C LEU A 186 -4.48 7.78 17.95
N ARG A 187 -4.86 6.52 18.20
CA ARG A 187 -4.25 5.70 19.26
C ARG A 187 -2.78 5.42 18.95
N VAL A 188 -2.45 5.06 17.70
CA VAL A 188 -1.07 4.86 17.25
C VAL A 188 -0.22 6.10 17.49
N GLY A 189 -0.70 7.27 17.03
CA GLY A 189 0.02 8.53 17.20
C GLY A 189 0.26 8.91 18.67
N THR A 190 -0.75 8.73 19.52
CA THR A 190 -0.62 9.02 20.96
C THR A 190 0.35 8.08 21.68
N LEU A 191 0.30 6.77 21.38
CA LEU A 191 1.21 5.77 21.94
C LEU A 191 2.65 5.98 21.46
N ALA A 192 2.83 6.28 20.17
CA ALA A 192 4.14 6.57 19.59
C ALA A 192 4.76 7.81 20.24
N ALA A 193 4.01 8.91 20.37
CA ALA A 193 4.46 10.14 21.01
C ALA A 193 4.84 9.93 22.49
N ALA A 194 4.03 9.18 23.23
CA ALA A 194 4.32 8.84 24.63
C ALA A 194 5.62 8.03 24.77
N ARG A 195 5.84 7.06 23.87
CA ARG A 195 7.07 6.23 23.86
C ARG A 195 8.29 7.07 23.45
N GLN A 196 8.16 7.94 22.45
CA GLN A 196 9.23 8.82 22.01
C GLN A 196 9.69 9.78 23.12
N ARG A 197 8.76 10.38 23.89
CA ARG A 197 9.09 11.22 25.05
C ARG A 197 9.87 10.47 26.12
N ARG A 198 9.59 9.17 26.33
CA ARG A 198 10.34 8.33 27.28
C ARG A 198 11.76 8.03 26.78
N GLN A 199 11.96 7.85 25.47
CA GLN A 199 13.26 7.54 24.86
C GLN A 199 14.13 8.78 24.65
N SER A 200 13.56 9.97 24.40
CA SER A 200 14.29 11.24 24.21
C SER A 200 15.09 11.68 25.46
N ARG A 201 14.88 11.01 26.61
CA ARG A 201 15.72 11.20 27.82
C ARG A 201 17.06 10.47 27.75
N GLN A 202 17.35 9.72 26.67
CA GLN A 202 18.64 9.06 26.46
C GLN A 202 19.45 9.87 25.41
N PRO A 203 20.77 10.07 25.63
CA PRO A 203 21.61 10.84 24.71
C PRO A 203 21.65 10.17 23.32
N LEU A 204 21.37 10.97 22.28
CA LEU A 204 21.41 10.56 20.88
C LEU A 204 22.81 10.06 20.51
N ARG A 205 22.90 8.83 20.04
CA ARG A 205 24.11 8.28 19.43
C ARG A 205 24.32 9.01 18.10
N LYS A 206 25.42 9.80 18.01
CA LYS A 206 25.81 10.51 16.78
C LYS A 206 25.93 9.50 15.64
N THR A 207 25.07 9.62 14.64
CA THR A 207 25.19 8.89 13.39
C THR A 207 26.36 9.48 12.61
N THR A 208 27.35 8.64 12.29
CA THR A 208 28.48 9.01 11.44
C THR A 208 27.91 9.38 10.04
N GLN A 209 28.13 10.60 9.62
CA GLN A 209 27.78 11.03 8.25
C GLN A 209 28.59 10.17 7.26
N ARG A 210 27.92 9.27 6.54
CA ARG A 210 28.54 8.55 5.42
C ARG A 210 28.62 9.50 4.23
N THR A 211 29.84 9.71 3.73
CA THR A 211 30.09 10.43 2.47
C THR A 211 29.42 9.73 1.31
N PHE A 212 28.68 10.51 0.51
CA PHE A 212 27.94 10.01 -0.65
C PHE A 212 28.95 9.71 -1.77
N SER A 213 29.22 8.43 -2.03
CA SER A 213 30.15 8.01 -3.10
C SER A 213 29.40 7.80 -4.42
N ARG A 214 30.11 7.95 -5.56
CA ARG A 214 29.54 7.72 -6.90
C ARG A 214 28.97 6.29 -7.05
N ALA A 215 29.63 5.29 -6.46
CA ALA A 215 29.14 3.92 -6.43
C ALA A 215 27.80 3.80 -5.69
N LEU A 216 27.63 4.52 -4.59
CA LEU A 216 26.38 4.56 -3.83
C LEU A 216 25.25 5.22 -4.66
N ALA A 217 25.58 6.29 -5.41
CA ALA A 217 24.62 6.93 -6.32
C ALA A 217 24.12 5.97 -7.41
N VAL A 218 25.04 5.24 -8.06
CA VAL A 218 24.68 4.23 -9.08
C VAL A 218 23.80 3.13 -8.49
N LEU A 219 24.16 2.62 -7.30
CA LEU A 219 23.34 1.64 -6.60
C LEU A 219 21.92 2.16 -6.32
N PHE A 220 21.80 3.41 -5.88
CA PHE A 220 20.48 4.05 -5.65
C PHE A 220 19.67 4.16 -6.94
N VAL A 221 20.26 4.55 -8.04
CA VAL A 221 19.58 4.64 -9.35
C VAL A 221 19.11 3.26 -9.81
N VAL A 222 19.96 2.24 -9.71
CA VAL A 222 19.58 0.86 -10.08
C VAL A 222 18.41 0.36 -9.22
N LEU A 223 18.49 0.53 -7.90
CA LEU A 223 17.42 0.14 -6.99
C LEU A 223 16.13 0.92 -7.27
N PHE A 224 16.24 2.22 -7.55
CA PHE A 224 15.09 3.05 -7.92
C PHE A 224 14.41 2.53 -9.20
N LEU A 225 15.18 2.25 -10.25
CA LEU A 225 14.65 1.75 -11.52
C LEU A 225 13.97 0.38 -11.36
N LEU A 226 14.57 -0.54 -10.57
CA LEU A 226 13.97 -1.83 -10.26
C LEU A 226 12.65 -1.68 -9.50
N MET A 227 12.63 -0.84 -8.46
CA MET A 227 11.41 -0.60 -7.67
C MET A 227 10.34 0.11 -8.50
N PHE A 228 10.73 1.08 -9.33
CA PHE A 228 9.82 1.79 -10.23
C PHE A 228 9.18 0.83 -11.24
N SER A 229 9.98 0.02 -11.92
CA SER A 229 9.50 -0.97 -12.90
C SER A 229 8.49 -1.94 -12.27
N LYS A 230 8.80 -2.49 -11.08
CA LYS A 230 7.89 -3.34 -10.33
C LYS A 230 6.58 -2.63 -9.99
N GLN A 231 6.65 -1.39 -9.52
CA GLN A 231 5.45 -0.64 -9.12
C GLN A 231 4.55 -0.31 -10.32
N VAL A 232 5.14 0.06 -11.46
CA VAL A 232 4.38 0.28 -12.71
C VAL A 232 3.67 -1.01 -13.14
N TYR A 233 4.38 -2.14 -13.11
CA TYR A 233 3.82 -3.45 -13.47
C TYR A 233 2.62 -3.82 -12.58
N ILE A 234 2.79 -3.77 -11.25
CA ILE A 234 1.71 -4.08 -10.29
C ILE A 234 0.53 -3.11 -10.49
N ALA A 235 0.80 -1.81 -10.65
CA ALA A 235 -0.25 -0.82 -10.88
C ALA A 235 -1.03 -1.08 -12.18
N CYS A 236 -0.36 -1.48 -13.26
CA CYS A 236 -1.01 -1.89 -14.50
C CYS A 236 -1.96 -3.07 -14.25
N LEU A 237 -1.49 -4.12 -13.61
CA LEU A 237 -2.33 -5.28 -13.34
C LEU A 237 -3.51 -4.95 -12.42
N GLN A 238 -3.28 -4.22 -11.33
CA GLN A 238 -4.35 -3.84 -10.41
C GLN A 238 -5.46 -3.00 -11.06
N ASN A 239 -5.11 -2.13 -12.00
CA ASN A 239 -6.07 -1.22 -12.61
C ASN A 239 -6.72 -1.78 -13.88
N TYR A 240 -6.01 -2.60 -14.65
CA TYR A 240 -6.47 -3.02 -15.98
C TYR A 240 -6.79 -4.50 -16.11
N LEU A 241 -6.41 -5.35 -15.16
CA LEU A 241 -6.68 -6.79 -15.19
C LEU A 241 -8.19 -7.08 -15.34
N THR A 242 -9.03 -6.39 -14.57
CA THR A 242 -10.48 -6.57 -14.62
C THR A 242 -11.05 -6.16 -15.97
N PHE A 243 -10.59 -5.06 -16.55
CA PHE A 243 -10.99 -4.63 -17.90
C PHE A 243 -10.56 -5.64 -18.96
N TYR A 244 -9.32 -6.14 -18.88
CA TYR A 244 -8.83 -7.16 -19.80
C TYR A 244 -9.68 -8.44 -19.75
N LEU A 245 -10.06 -8.90 -18.55
CA LEU A 245 -10.92 -10.08 -18.38
C LEU A 245 -12.34 -9.86 -18.95
N ILE A 246 -12.89 -8.67 -18.76
CA ILE A 246 -14.22 -8.30 -19.28
C ILE A 246 -14.17 -8.18 -20.80
N ASP A 247 -13.24 -7.41 -21.34
CA ASP A 247 -13.21 -7.07 -22.78
C ASP A 247 -12.71 -8.25 -23.65
N THR A 248 -11.78 -9.09 -23.12
CA THR A 248 -11.20 -10.21 -23.91
C THR A 248 -12.00 -11.50 -23.76
N PHE A 249 -12.48 -11.80 -22.56
CA PHE A 249 -13.13 -13.09 -22.26
C PHE A 249 -14.63 -12.96 -21.98
N GLY A 250 -15.21 -11.76 -22.06
CA GLY A 250 -16.63 -11.51 -21.80
C GLY A 250 -17.06 -11.82 -20.38
N MET A 251 -16.13 -11.74 -19.41
CA MET A 251 -16.43 -12.07 -18.02
C MET A 251 -17.35 -11.04 -17.37
N ALA A 252 -18.24 -11.49 -16.48
CA ALA A 252 -18.99 -10.58 -15.62
C ALA A 252 -18.05 -9.78 -14.71
N ILE A 253 -18.41 -8.53 -14.38
CA ILE A 253 -17.59 -7.66 -13.51
C ILE A 253 -17.32 -8.34 -12.17
N SER A 254 -18.31 -9.01 -11.56
CA SER A 254 -18.13 -9.74 -10.30
C SER A 254 -17.10 -10.87 -10.39
N ALA A 255 -17.12 -11.65 -11.49
CA ALA A 255 -16.18 -12.73 -11.71
C ALA A 255 -14.73 -12.20 -11.89
N SER A 256 -14.57 -11.08 -12.60
CA SER A 256 -13.25 -10.43 -12.76
C SER A 256 -12.69 -9.90 -11.43
N GLN A 257 -13.55 -9.48 -10.48
CA GLN A 257 -13.13 -9.09 -9.14
C GLN A 257 -12.62 -10.28 -8.31
N TYR A 258 -13.22 -11.46 -8.45
CA TYR A 258 -12.69 -12.68 -7.80
C TYR A 258 -11.31 -13.06 -8.34
N MET A 259 -11.06 -12.84 -9.63
CA MET A 259 -9.73 -13.06 -10.21
C MET A 259 -8.70 -12.05 -9.67
N LEU A 260 -9.08 -10.77 -9.59
CA LEU A 260 -8.22 -9.75 -9.01
C LEU A 260 -7.94 -10.02 -7.51
N PHE A 261 -8.94 -10.49 -6.75
CA PHE A 261 -8.73 -10.95 -5.38
C PHE A 261 -7.71 -12.09 -5.33
N GLY A 262 -7.88 -13.12 -6.17
CA GLY A 262 -6.95 -14.25 -6.22
C GLY A 262 -5.52 -13.81 -6.51
N PHE A 263 -5.33 -12.92 -7.48
CA PHE A 263 -4.03 -12.33 -7.81
C PHE A 263 -3.40 -11.61 -6.60
N LEU A 264 -4.14 -10.73 -5.94
CA LEU A 264 -3.63 -9.98 -4.79
C LEU A 264 -3.41 -10.86 -3.55
N ALA A 265 -4.25 -11.88 -3.35
CA ALA A 265 -4.10 -12.84 -2.26
C ALA A 265 -2.83 -13.69 -2.44
N MET A 266 -2.56 -14.15 -3.67
CA MET A 266 -1.32 -14.88 -3.98
C MET A 266 -0.09 -13.99 -3.81
N SER A 267 -0.16 -12.71 -4.18
CA SER A 267 0.91 -11.73 -3.93
C SER A 267 1.19 -11.57 -2.42
N ALA A 268 0.14 -11.58 -1.59
CA ALA A 268 0.31 -11.56 -0.12
C ALA A 268 1.01 -12.84 0.38
N VAL A 269 0.62 -14.01 -0.15
CA VAL A 269 1.25 -15.31 0.17
C VAL A 269 2.73 -15.31 -0.26
N GLY A 270 3.01 -14.86 -1.49
CA GLY A 270 4.38 -14.71 -2.01
C GLY A 270 5.25 -13.82 -1.13
N THR A 271 4.70 -12.71 -0.65
CA THR A 271 5.40 -11.81 0.28
C THR A 271 5.77 -12.51 1.59
N ILE A 272 4.89 -13.34 2.15
CA ILE A 272 5.17 -14.12 3.37
C ILE A 272 6.24 -15.19 3.08
N ALA A 273 6.12 -15.89 1.95
CA ALA A 273 7.05 -16.95 1.56
C ALA A 273 8.45 -16.42 1.21
N SER A 274 8.56 -15.17 0.73
CA SER A 274 9.83 -14.55 0.32
C SER A 274 10.86 -14.45 1.44
N GLY A 275 10.43 -14.29 2.70
CA GLY A 275 11.30 -14.23 3.86
C GLY A 275 12.16 -15.50 4.03
N PRO A 276 11.54 -16.68 4.28
CA PRO A 276 12.25 -17.96 4.38
C PRO A 276 13.06 -18.33 3.13
N LEU A 277 12.54 -18.00 1.92
CA LEU A 277 13.25 -18.25 0.67
C LEU A 277 14.52 -17.39 0.58
N THR A 278 14.44 -16.12 0.97
CA THR A 278 15.60 -15.22 1.01
C THR A 278 16.66 -15.68 2.01
N ASP A 279 16.25 -16.19 3.17
CA ASP A 279 17.16 -16.72 4.17
C ASP A 279 17.89 -17.99 3.67
N ARG A 280 17.21 -18.82 2.85
CA ARG A 280 17.76 -20.06 2.34
C ARG A 280 18.61 -19.90 1.06
N PHE A 281 18.15 -19.10 0.11
CA PHE A 281 18.76 -18.97 -1.24
C PHE A 281 19.49 -17.65 -1.46
N GLY A 282 19.38 -16.70 -0.53
CA GLY A 282 19.93 -15.36 -0.62
C GLY A 282 19.08 -14.40 -1.46
N SER A 283 19.13 -13.12 -1.11
CA SER A 283 18.31 -12.07 -1.72
C SER A 283 18.47 -11.94 -3.23
N ARG A 284 19.70 -12.14 -3.75
CA ARG A 284 19.97 -12.00 -5.19
C ARG A 284 19.25 -13.07 -6.02
N ALA A 285 19.30 -14.33 -5.58
CA ALA A 285 18.66 -15.43 -6.28
C ALA A 285 17.15 -15.28 -6.29
N VAL A 286 16.56 -14.93 -5.15
CA VAL A 286 15.10 -14.73 -5.00
C VAL A 286 14.62 -13.57 -5.89
N ILE A 287 15.31 -12.43 -5.90
CA ILE A 287 14.96 -11.29 -6.75
C ILE A 287 15.05 -11.65 -8.24
N LEU A 288 16.13 -12.30 -8.68
CA LEU A 288 16.30 -12.70 -10.08
C LEU A 288 15.23 -13.70 -10.51
N PHE A 289 14.96 -14.71 -9.70
CA PHE A 289 13.92 -15.71 -9.98
C PHE A 289 12.54 -15.08 -10.09
N SER A 290 12.20 -14.16 -9.17
CA SER A 290 10.94 -13.42 -9.17
C SER A 290 10.79 -12.60 -10.47
N ILE A 291 11.76 -11.74 -10.80
CA ILE A 291 11.69 -10.87 -11.98
C ILE A 291 11.63 -11.67 -13.28
N LEU A 292 12.46 -12.71 -13.42
CA LEU A 292 12.47 -13.54 -14.63
C LEU A 292 11.21 -14.39 -14.76
N GLY A 293 10.68 -14.87 -13.64
CA GLY A 293 9.40 -15.59 -13.59
C GLY A 293 8.25 -14.69 -14.02
N ASP A 294 8.13 -13.51 -13.39
CA ASP A 294 7.10 -12.52 -13.73
C ASP A 294 7.15 -12.14 -15.21
N ALA A 295 8.34 -11.90 -15.76
CA ALA A 295 8.51 -11.54 -17.17
C ALA A 295 8.06 -12.68 -18.11
N ALA A 296 8.48 -13.92 -17.84
CA ALA A 296 8.14 -15.08 -18.66
C ALA A 296 6.62 -15.34 -18.66
N PHE A 297 6.01 -15.37 -17.49
CA PHE A 297 4.57 -15.58 -17.38
C PHE A 297 3.75 -14.45 -18.00
N THR A 298 4.16 -13.20 -17.80
CA THR A 298 3.47 -12.02 -18.38
C THR A 298 3.47 -12.05 -19.89
N LEU A 299 4.58 -12.45 -20.53
CA LEU A 299 4.66 -12.58 -21.97
C LEU A 299 3.74 -13.66 -22.53
N LEU A 300 3.40 -14.69 -21.74
CA LEU A 300 2.48 -15.74 -22.15
C LEU A 300 1.01 -15.33 -22.03
N ILE A 301 0.66 -14.37 -21.17
CA ILE A 301 -0.72 -13.94 -20.88
C ILE A 301 -1.53 -13.67 -22.17
N PRO A 302 -1.06 -12.89 -23.17
CA PRO A 302 -1.84 -12.59 -24.38
C PRO A 302 -2.09 -13.78 -25.31
N HIS A 303 -1.37 -14.87 -25.12
CA HIS A 303 -1.37 -16.03 -26.03
C HIS A 303 -2.13 -17.24 -25.49
N VAL A 304 -2.76 -17.13 -24.33
CA VAL A 304 -3.38 -18.25 -23.63
C VAL A 304 -4.90 -18.05 -23.45
N GLY A 305 -5.64 -19.15 -23.40
CA GLY A 305 -7.06 -19.13 -23.05
C GLY A 305 -7.29 -18.87 -21.56
N LEU A 306 -8.54 -18.59 -21.19
CA LEU A 306 -8.93 -18.16 -19.82
C LEU A 306 -8.40 -19.07 -18.72
N GLN A 307 -8.48 -20.41 -18.86
CA GLN A 307 -8.03 -21.33 -17.81
C GLN A 307 -6.52 -21.20 -17.54
N THR A 308 -5.71 -21.20 -18.61
CA THR A 308 -4.25 -21.04 -18.50
C THR A 308 -3.90 -19.64 -18.00
N PHE A 309 -4.64 -18.60 -18.44
CA PHE A 309 -4.51 -17.24 -17.97
C PHE A 309 -4.64 -17.14 -16.43
N VAL A 310 -5.67 -17.80 -15.85
CA VAL A 310 -5.88 -17.81 -14.39
C VAL A 310 -4.65 -18.38 -13.66
N PHE A 311 -4.13 -19.52 -14.11
CA PHE A 311 -2.92 -20.10 -13.53
C PHE A 311 -1.71 -19.19 -13.66
N LEU A 312 -1.51 -18.56 -14.82
CA LEU A 312 -0.39 -17.63 -15.05
C LEU A 312 -0.53 -16.38 -14.19
N ALA A 313 -1.71 -15.77 -14.11
CA ALA A 313 -1.95 -14.60 -13.29
C ALA A 313 -1.70 -14.88 -11.79
N LEU A 314 -2.10 -16.06 -11.30
CA LEU A 314 -1.82 -16.47 -9.92
C LEU A 314 -0.33 -16.81 -9.70
N ALA A 315 0.39 -17.28 -10.71
CA ALA A 315 1.80 -17.59 -10.61
C ALA A 315 2.71 -16.34 -10.63
N VAL A 316 2.24 -15.25 -11.27
CA VAL A 316 2.94 -13.96 -11.39
C VAL A 316 2.83 -13.12 -10.12
N SER A 317 1.83 -13.37 -9.30
CA SER A 317 1.59 -12.61 -8.07
C SER A 317 2.48 -13.03 -6.92
#